data_627ed9732cf56308fc3b8ac71fe1efc5
#
_entry.id   627ed9732cf56308fc3b8ac71fe1efc5
#
_cell.length_a   1.000
_cell.length_b   1.000
_cell.length_c   1.000
_cell.angle_alpha   90.00
_cell.angle_beta   90.00
_cell.angle_gamma   90.00
#
_symmetry.space_group_name_H-M   'P 1'
#
loop_
_entity.id
_entity.type
_entity.pdbx_description
1 polymer ?
#
loop_
_entity_poly.entity_id
_entity_poly.type
_entity_poly.pdbx_seq_one_letter_code
_entity_poly.pdbx_strand_id
1 'polypeptide(L)'
;MTGELVARKIADEILFPAAMSVDTGVADLKAHLDLLAAEGFYGLAAPPGVGTLKVSGRRAACRVVEELASGCLTTAFVWVQHHPAVLAAAASVLPGVRKRWLAPLVSGRARAGLAIGATVRQGPATLRATAVDGGHLLDGEAPWVTGWGLIDTLYASARNADDSALWAFLDAVEGDTLRVEPVEMVAVAASRTVRVVFDRHFVPTERVAAVQRPERWSQPDAGTLRFNGSLALGVANRCSRLVDDGALRAQLDACRAALDGADPAGMPPARAAASELALRAAAALAVATGSRAVLLDNHAQRLMREATFLLVFGLRPNIRDALLTRLTSA
;
A
#
# COMPACT_ATOMS: atom_id res chain seq x y z
N MET A 1 4.69 -7.06 24.33
CA MET A 1 3.50 -6.42 23.71
C MET A 1 3.17 -7.10 22.39
N THR A 2 1.91 -7.11 21.97
CA THR A 2 1.52 -7.56 20.63
C THR A 2 1.86 -6.48 19.60
N GLY A 3 2.00 -6.85 18.33
CA GLY A 3 2.32 -5.89 17.26
C GLY A 3 1.29 -4.78 17.11
N GLU A 4 0.00 -5.07 17.37
CA GLU A 4 -1.07 -4.05 17.33
C GLU A 4 -0.90 -2.98 18.43
N LEU A 5 -0.52 -3.40 19.63
CA LEU A 5 -0.28 -2.44 20.73
C LEU A 5 0.94 -1.56 20.47
N VAL A 6 2.01 -2.14 19.90
CA VAL A 6 3.20 -1.37 19.48
C VAL A 6 2.82 -0.40 18.35
N ALA A 7 2.06 -0.86 17.36
CA ALA A 7 1.60 -0.02 16.24
C ALA A 7 0.75 1.15 16.73
N ARG A 8 -0.18 0.92 17.66
CA ARG A 8 -1.01 1.97 18.27
C ARG A 8 -0.16 2.99 19.00
N LYS A 9 0.79 2.55 19.82
CA LYS A 9 1.69 3.44 20.56
C LYS A 9 2.48 4.33 19.59
N ILE A 10 3.11 3.74 18.58
CA ILE A 10 3.85 4.48 17.54
C ILE A 10 2.92 5.45 16.81
N ALA A 11 1.73 5.02 16.44
CA ALA A 11 0.75 5.85 15.73
C ALA A 11 0.34 7.08 16.56
N ASP A 12 0.11 6.92 17.86
CA ASP A 12 -0.39 8.00 18.72
C ASP A 12 0.72 8.93 19.23
N GLU A 13 1.89 8.37 19.56
CA GLU A 13 2.97 9.14 20.20
C GLU A 13 3.96 9.74 19.18
N ILE A 14 4.08 9.16 17.98
CA ILE A 14 5.10 9.55 17.00
C ILE A 14 4.49 9.96 15.66
N LEU A 15 3.71 9.05 15.03
CA LEU A 15 3.28 9.30 13.64
C LEU A 15 2.24 10.41 13.55
N PHE A 16 1.22 10.41 14.42
CA PHE A 16 0.15 11.41 14.37
C PHE A 16 0.65 12.82 14.72
N PRO A 17 1.45 13.04 15.78
CA PRO A 17 2.04 14.34 16.05
C PRO A 17 2.89 14.90 14.90
N ALA A 18 3.62 14.05 14.19
CA ALA A 18 4.47 14.43 13.06
C ALA A 18 3.74 14.48 11.71
N ALA A 19 2.49 13.99 11.62
CA ALA A 19 1.81 13.76 10.34
C ALA A 19 1.61 15.05 9.50
N MET A 20 1.40 16.20 10.15
CA MET A 20 1.32 17.49 9.44
C MET A 20 2.67 17.90 8.84
N SER A 21 3.74 17.76 9.60
CA SER A 21 5.09 18.08 9.10
C SER A 21 5.53 17.15 7.98
N VAL A 22 5.11 15.88 8.00
CA VAL A 22 5.31 14.94 6.89
C VAL A 22 4.49 15.35 5.68
N ASP A 23 3.21 15.68 5.86
CA ASP A 23 2.30 16.06 4.76
C ASP A 23 2.80 17.30 4.01
N THR A 24 3.37 18.25 4.72
CA THR A 24 3.95 19.49 4.15
C THR A 24 5.40 19.34 3.68
N GLY A 25 6.01 18.18 3.83
CA GLY A 25 7.40 17.92 3.44
C GLY A 25 8.47 18.53 4.36
N VAL A 26 8.07 19.05 5.52
CA VAL A 26 9.01 19.60 6.52
C VAL A 26 9.74 18.49 7.27
N ALA A 27 9.04 17.41 7.65
CA ALA A 27 9.65 16.24 8.28
C ALA A 27 9.96 15.17 7.23
N ASP A 28 11.14 14.52 7.38
CA ASP A 28 11.52 13.42 6.48
C ASP A 28 10.77 12.13 6.84
N LEU A 29 10.00 11.63 5.89
CA LEU A 29 9.30 10.36 5.99
C LEU A 29 10.24 9.18 6.27
N LYS A 30 11.52 9.28 5.86
CA LYS A 30 12.53 8.24 6.08
C LYS A 30 12.67 7.87 7.56
N ALA A 31 12.61 8.84 8.47
CA ALA A 31 12.71 8.60 9.90
C ALA A 31 11.59 7.68 10.42
N HIS A 32 10.36 7.85 9.92
CA HIS A 32 9.25 6.96 10.25
C HIS A 32 9.48 5.53 9.72
N LEU A 33 9.98 5.40 8.49
CA LEU A 33 10.27 4.09 7.90
C LEU A 33 11.43 3.39 8.62
N ASP A 34 12.44 4.14 9.06
CA ASP A 34 13.55 3.61 9.87
C ASP A 34 13.05 3.10 11.22
N LEU A 35 12.15 3.83 11.88
CA LEU A 35 11.50 3.39 13.11
C LEU A 35 10.72 2.08 12.88
N LEU A 36 9.90 2.02 11.82
CA LEU A 36 9.15 0.79 11.51
C LEU A 36 10.06 -0.40 11.22
N ALA A 37 11.24 -0.17 10.63
CA ALA A 37 12.24 -1.22 10.42
C ALA A 37 12.85 -1.69 11.76
N ALA A 38 13.24 -0.76 12.62
CA ALA A 38 13.80 -1.06 13.95
C ALA A 38 12.82 -1.86 14.82
N GLU A 39 11.54 -1.58 14.74
CA GLU A 39 10.47 -2.27 15.46
C GLU A 39 9.99 -3.57 14.78
N GLY A 40 10.61 -3.96 13.65
CA GLY A 40 10.34 -5.23 12.96
C GLY A 40 9.08 -5.25 12.08
N PHE A 41 8.44 -4.09 11.82
CA PHE A 41 7.20 -4.03 11.04
C PHE A 41 7.38 -4.44 9.57
N TYR A 42 8.59 -4.35 9.01
CA TYR A 42 8.87 -4.84 7.66
C TYR A 42 8.71 -6.35 7.51
N GLY A 43 8.75 -7.08 8.62
CA GLY A 43 8.48 -8.51 8.69
C GLY A 43 7.00 -8.89 8.84
N LEU A 44 6.03 -7.94 8.76
CA LEU A 44 4.61 -8.21 8.98
C LEU A 44 4.05 -9.35 8.10
N ALA A 45 4.46 -9.42 6.84
CA ALA A 45 4.05 -10.45 5.89
C ALA A 45 4.99 -11.67 5.82
N ALA A 46 5.99 -11.73 6.69
CA ALA A 46 6.94 -12.85 6.72
C ALA A 46 6.26 -14.14 7.23
N PRO A 47 6.74 -15.31 6.80
CA PRO A 47 6.31 -16.57 7.38
C PRO A 47 6.56 -16.62 8.90
N PRO A 48 5.75 -17.39 9.64
CA PRO A 48 5.95 -17.56 11.07
C PRO A 48 7.40 -17.95 11.43
N GLY A 49 7.96 -17.30 12.43
CA GLY A 49 9.32 -17.55 12.90
C GLY A 49 10.44 -16.87 12.11
N VAL A 50 10.15 -16.14 11.04
CA VAL A 50 11.14 -15.41 10.24
C VAL A 50 11.29 -13.95 10.66
N GLY A 51 10.19 -13.31 11.06
CA GLY A 51 10.17 -11.92 11.57
C GLY A 51 10.21 -11.85 13.10
N THR A 52 10.49 -10.66 13.63
CA THR A 52 10.50 -10.38 15.07
C THR A 52 9.18 -9.86 15.61
N LEU A 53 8.31 -9.32 14.73
CA LEU A 53 7.03 -8.75 15.11
C LEU A 53 6.04 -9.83 15.58
N LYS A 54 5.49 -9.66 16.78
CA LYS A 54 4.52 -10.60 17.36
C LYS A 54 3.11 -10.29 16.86
N VAL A 55 2.70 -10.92 15.77
CA VAL A 55 1.38 -10.79 15.15
C VAL A 55 0.78 -12.17 14.89
N SER A 56 -0.45 -12.41 15.35
CA SER A 56 -1.11 -13.70 15.25
C SER A 56 -2.19 -13.70 14.16
N GLY A 57 -1.79 -14.07 12.94
CA GLY A 57 -2.70 -14.25 11.81
C GLY A 57 -3.10 -12.96 11.09
N ARG A 58 -3.88 -13.13 10.01
CA ARG A 58 -4.21 -12.06 9.06
C ARG A 58 -5.00 -10.90 9.69
N ARG A 59 -5.94 -11.18 10.59
CA ARG A 59 -6.75 -10.12 11.24
C ARG A 59 -5.86 -9.19 12.06
N ALA A 60 -4.93 -9.73 12.84
CA ALA A 60 -3.98 -8.96 13.61
C ALA A 60 -3.04 -8.15 12.72
N ALA A 61 -2.56 -8.72 11.61
CA ALA A 61 -1.78 -7.99 10.61
C ALA A 61 -2.57 -6.80 10.01
N CYS A 62 -3.84 -7.00 9.68
CA CYS A 62 -4.71 -5.92 9.21
C CYS A 62 -4.90 -4.82 10.27
N ARG A 63 -4.99 -5.20 11.56
CA ARG A 63 -5.05 -4.22 12.68
C ARG A 63 -3.77 -3.39 12.79
N VAL A 64 -2.60 -4.00 12.61
CA VAL A 64 -1.33 -3.26 12.57
C VAL A 64 -1.37 -2.18 11.48
N VAL A 65 -1.82 -2.52 10.26
CA VAL A 65 -1.96 -1.53 9.17
C VAL A 65 -2.93 -0.42 9.54
N GLU A 66 -4.08 -0.77 10.12
CA GLU A 66 -5.11 0.17 10.57
C GLU A 66 -4.57 1.15 11.61
N GLU A 67 -3.86 0.66 12.64
CA GLU A 67 -3.28 1.51 13.66
C GLU A 67 -2.22 2.46 13.08
N LEU A 68 -1.28 1.97 12.26
CA LEU A 68 -0.27 2.82 11.64
C LEU A 68 -0.88 3.88 10.72
N ALA A 69 -1.89 3.50 9.91
CA ALA A 69 -2.61 4.44 9.05
C ALA A 69 -3.39 5.48 9.85
N SER A 70 -3.86 5.15 11.06
CA SER A 70 -4.49 6.12 11.97
C SER A 70 -3.50 7.19 12.46
N GLY A 71 -2.21 6.89 12.51
CA GLY A 71 -1.15 7.84 12.84
C GLY A 71 -0.80 8.73 11.65
N CYS A 72 -0.37 8.13 10.57
CA CYS A 72 0.01 8.83 9.33
C CYS A 72 -0.25 7.94 8.13
N LEU A 73 -1.23 8.31 7.30
CA LEU A 73 -1.55 7.54 6.10
C LEU A 73 -0.36 7.47 5.15
N THR A 74 0.38 8.56 4.96
CA THR A 74 1.55 8.59 4.06
C THR A 74 2.59 7.56 4.46
N THR A 75 2.92 7.49 5.76
CA THR A 75 3.87 6.48 6.28
C THR A 75 3.34 5.06 6.05
N ALA A 76 2.09 4.79 6.43
CA ALA A 76 1.49 3.47 6.27
C ALA A 76 1.36 3.07 4.80
N PHE A 77 1.04 4.02 3.91
CA PHE A 77 0.90 3.80 2.47
C PHE A 77 2.23 3.41 1.82
N VAL A 78 3.33 4.10 2.12
CA VAL A 78 4.66 3.73 1.60
C VAL A 78 5.08 2.37 2.14
N TRP A 79 4.96 2.17 3.44
CA TRP A 79 5.37 0.94 4.10
C TRP A 79 4.57 -0.29 3.63
N VAL A 80 3.26 -0.16 3.39
CA VAL A 80 2.42 -1.30 2.99
C VAL A 80 2.78 -1.85 1.61
N GLN A 81 3.34 -1.03 0.70
CA GLN A 81 3.76 -1.47 -0.63
C GLN A 81 4.94 -2.47 -0.60
N HIS A 82 5.63 -2.57 0.51
CA HIS A 82 6.74 -3.49 0.70
C HIS A 82 6.31 -4.96 0.80
N HIS A 83 5.15 -5.23 1.39
CA HIS A 83 4.77 -6.59 1.79
C HIS A 83 4.54 -7.58 0.65
N PRO A 84 4.07 -7.20 -0.55
CA PRO A 84 4.03 -8.11 -1.70
C PRO A 84 5.40 -8.68 -2.07
N ALA A 85 6.47 -7.90 -1.92
CA ALA A 85 7.85 -8.36 -2.15
C ALA A 85 8.29 -9.40 -1.10
N VAL A 86 7.93 -9.19 0.18
CA VAL A 86 8.19 -10.17 1.26
C VAL A 86 7.48 -11.48 0.98
N LEU A 87 6.18 -11.42 0.63
CA LEU A 87 5.38 -12.60 0.28
C LEU A 87 5.97 -13.33 -0.91
N ALA A 88 6.38 -12.61 -1.95
CA ALA A 88 7.00 -13.21 -3.15
C ALA A 88 8.32 -13.89 -2.84
N ALA A 89 9.20 -13.24 -2.07
CA ALA A 89 10.48 -13.83 -1.67
C ALA A 89 10.29 -15.05 -0.78
N ALA A 90 9.30 -15.04 0.11
CA ALA A 90 8.97 -16.15 0.99
C ALA A 90 8.39 -17.37 0.24
N ALA A 91 7.51 -17.11 -0.75
CA ALA A 91 6.83 -18.12 -1.54
C ALA A 91 7.64 -18.62 -2.75
N SER A 92 8.76 -17.97 -3.09
CA SER A 92 9.56 -18.34 -4.26
C SER A 92 10.10 -19.75 -4.17
N VAL A 93 9.86 -20.52 -5.21
CA VAL A 93 10.44 -21.86 -5.40
C VAL A 93 11.89 -21.80 -5.90
N LEU A 94 12.38 -20.62 -6.27
CA LEU A 94 13.74 -20.38 -6.72
C LEU A 94 14.62 -20.08 -5.50
N PRO A 95 15.55 -20.98 -5.14
CA PRO A 95 16.36 -20.84 -3.91
C PRO A 95 17.18 -19.54 -3.88
N GLY A 96 17.66 -19.09 -5.03
CA GLY A 96 18.41 -17.85 -5.18
C GLY A 96 17.61 -16.61 -4.79
N VAL A 97 16.34 -16.52 -5.18
CA VAL A 97 15.44 -15.42 -4.85
C VAL A 97 15.20 -15.34 -3.34
N ARG A 98 14.81 -16.46 -2.73
CA ARG A 98 14.57 -16.51 -1.29
C ARG A 98 15.82 -16.16 -0.48
N LYS A 99 16.97 -16.74 -0.84
CA LYS A 99 18.27 -16.49 -0.16
C LYS A 99 18.67 -15.02 -0.26
N ARG A 100 18.51 -14.41 -1.43
CA ARG A 100 18.92 -13.03 -1.69
C ARG A 100 18.02 -12.01 -0.99
N TRP A 101 16.69 -12.22 -1.04
CA TRP A 101 15.73 -11.15 -0.75
C TRP A 101 15.02 -11.28 0.60
N LEU A 102 14.72 -12.51 1.10
CA LEU A 102 13.82 -12.66 2.24
C LEU A 102 14.35 -11.97 3.50
N ALA A 103 15.56 -12.26 3.93
CA ALA A 103 16.10 -11.72 5.17
C ALA A 103 16.34 -10.19 5.11
N PRO A 104 16.89 -9.59 4.03
CA PRO A 104 16.98 -8.14 3.88
C PRO A 104 15.63 -7.44 3.89
N LEU A 105 14.61 -8.00 3.19
CA LEU A 105 13.26 -7.43 3.17
C LEU A 105 12.61 -7.50 4.56
N VAL A 106 12.62 -8.65 5.21
CA VAL A 106 12.00 -8.84 6.53
C VAL A 106 12.60 -7.92 7.60
N SER A 107 13.88 -7.64 7.51
CA SER A 107 14.56 -6.71 8.43
C SER A 107 14.42 -5.23 8.07
N GLY A 108 13.86 -4.89 6.90
CA GLY A 108 13.81 -3.51 6.39
C GLY A 108 15.16 -2.94 5.97
N ARG A 109 16.22 -3.76 5.89
CA ARG A 109 17.53 -3.37 5.31
C ARG A 109 17.45 -3.16 3.81
N ALA A 110 16.57 -3.91 3.13
CA ALA A 110 16.13 -3.63 1.77
C ALA A 110 14.65 -3.30 1.81
N ARG A 111 14.26 -2.16 1.31
CA ARG A 111 12.87 -1.72 1.21
C ARG A 111 12.40 -1.84 -0.22
N ALA A 112 11.25 -2.47 -0.41
CA ALA A 112 10.69 -2.67 -1.73
C ALA A 112 9.52 -1.71 -2.00
N GLY A 113 9.50 -1.15 -3.20
CA GLY A 113 8.32 -0.54 -3.80
C GLY A 113 7.66 -1.51 -4.78
N LEU A 114 6.41 -1.24 -5.11
CA LEU A 114 5.63 -2.06 -6.01
C LEU A 114 5.46 -1.34 -7.35
N ALA A 115 5.94 -1.97 -8.45
CA ALA A 115 5.83 -1.44 -9.80
C ALA A 115 4.92 -2.35 -10.64
N ILE A 116 3.60 -2.02 -10.68
CA ILE A 116 2.61 -2.84 -11.36
C ILE A 116 2.24 -2.23 -12.70
N GLY A 117 2.85 -2.69 -13.78
CA GLY A 117 2.51 -2.30 -15.16
C GLY A 117 1.68 -3.32 -15.92
N ALA A 118 1.45 -4.52 -15.36
CA ALA A 118 0.92 -5.64 -16.12
C ALA A 118 -0.39 -6.27 -15.61
N THR A 119 -0.67 -6.23 -14.29
CA THR A 119 -1.60 -7.18 -13.68
C THR A 119 -2.85 -6.59 -13.01
N VAL A 120 -2.97 -5.27 -12.84
CA VAL A 120 -4.07 -4.66 -12.07
C VAL A 120 -5.14 -4.04 -12.94
N ARG A 121 -4.79 -3.59 -14.15
CA ARG A 121 -5.72 -2.91 -15.06
C ARG A 121 -6.17 -3.85 -16.16
N GLN A 122 -7.46 -3.79 -16.50
CA GLN A 122 -7.97 -4.40 -17.72
C GLN A 122 -7.46 -3.60 -18.93
N GLY A 123 -7.15 -4.33 -20.02
CA GLY A 123 -6.63 -3.74 -21.25
C GLY A 123 -5.16 -4.05 -21.49
N PRO A 124 -4.53 -3.37 -22.45
CA PRO A 124 -3.13 -3.57 -22.77
C PRO A 124 -2.23 -3.28 -21.58
N ALA A 125 -1.22 -4.13 -21.37
CA ALA A 125 -0.23 -3.89 -20.33
C ALA A 125 0.59 -2.64 -20.65
N THR A 126 0.81 -1.79 -19.65
CA THR A 126 1.65 -0.59 -19.78
C THR A 126 3.14 -0.93 -19.69
N LEU A 127 3.50 -2.09 -19.14
CA LEU A 127 4.86 -2.61 -19.06
C LEU A 127 4.93 -4.02 -19.66
N ARG A 128 5.79 -4.20 -20.67
CA ARG A 128 5.98 -5.45 -21.37
C ARG A 128 7.34 -6.06 -21.11
N ALA A 129 7.44 -7.38 -21.18
CA ALA A 129 8.68 -8.13 -21.09
C ALA A 129 8.92 -8.91 -22.37
N THR A 130 10.15 -8.84 -22.88
CA THR A 130 10.61 -9.64 -24.04
C THR A 130 11.76 -10.52 -23.56
N ALA A 131 11.62 -11.84 -23.73
CA ALA A 131 12.68 -12.77 -23.41
C ALA A 131 13.88 -12.59 -24.33
N VAL A 132 15.08 -12.56 -23.75
CA VAL A 132 16.36 -12.48 -24.45
C VAL A 132 17.35 -13.44 -23.80
N ASP A 133 18.54 -13.62 -24.39
CA ASP A 133 19.56 -14.45 -23.78
C ASP A 133 19.93 -13.92 -22.38
N GLY A 134 19.93 -14.80 -21.39
CA GLY A 134 20.24 -14.49 -20.00
C GLY A 134 19.17 -13.74 -19.21
N GLY A 135 18.00 -13.36 -19.79
CA GLY A 135 17.00 -12.61 -19.06
C GLY A 135 15.84 -12.08 -19.87
N HIS A 136 15.39 -10.87 -19.52
CA HIS A 136 14.28 -10.18 -20.17
C HIS A 136 14.61 -8.70 -20.36
N LEU A 137 14.08 -8.10 -21.42
CA LEU A 137 14.04 -6.67 -21.62
C LEU A 137 12.65 -6.15 -21.21
N LEU A 138 12.59 -5.11 -20.39
CA LEU A 138 11.36 -4.44 -20.03
C LEU A 138 11.21 -3.14 -20.82
N ASP A 139 10.03 -2.95 -21.43
CA ASP A 139 9.66 -1.76 -22.19
C ASP A 139 8.30 -1.24 -21.74
N GLY A 140 8.18 0.08 -21.55
CA GLY A 140 6.95 0.75 -21.16
C GLY A 140 7.02 1.41 -19.79
N GLU A 141 5.92 1.39 -19.02
CA GLU A 141 5.86 2.16 -17.78
C GLU A 141 5.11 1.45 -16.64
N ALA A 142 5.49 1.82 -15.41
CA ALA A 142 4.73 1.56 -14.20
C ALA A 142 4.27 2.93 -13.63
N PRO A 143 2.96 3.25 -13.68
CA PRO A 143 2.49 4.64 -13.50
C PRO A 143 2.42 5.13 -12.06
N TRP A 144 2.49 4.25 -11.07
CA TRP A 144 2.27 4.59 -9.66
C TRP A 144 3.23 3.83 -8.75
N VAL A 145 4.50 4.17 -8.80
CA VAL A 145 5.53 3.59 -7.94
C VAL A 145 5.74 4.47 -6.72
N THR A 146 5.41 3.96 -5.55
CA THR A 146 5.45 4.70 -4.28
C THR A 146 6.77 4.51 -3.56
N GLY A 147 7.29 5.58 -2.96
CA GLY A 147 8.48 5.53 -2.11
C GLY A 147 9.80 5.78 -2.83
N TRP A 148 9.81 6.40 -4.00
CA TRP A 148 11.05 6.64 -4.72
C TRP A 148 12.06 7.44 -3.88
N GLY A 149 13.32 6.96 -3.86
CA GLY A 149 14.36 7.49 -2.96
C GLY A 149 14.23 7.09 -1.48
N LEU A 150 13.20 6.29 -1.14
CA LEU A 150 12.98 5.67 0.18
C LEU A 150 12.99 4.14 0.10
N ILE A 151 13.05 3.60 -1.10
CA ILE A 151 13.10 2.15 -1.41
C ILE A 151 14.42 1.81 -2.10
N ASP A 152 14.85 0.57 -1.95
CA ASP A 152 16.10 0.05 -2.53
C ASP A 152 15.84 -0.84 -3.73
N THR A 153 14.64 -1.43 -3.82
CA THR A 153 14.27 -2.36 -4.89
C THR A 153 12.82 -2.17 -5.32
N LEU A 154 12.53 -2.49 -6.58
CA LEU A 154 11.19 -2.61 -7.13
C LEU A 154 10.82 -4.09 -7.21
N TYR A 155 9.64 -4.44 -6.74
CA TYR A 155 8.98 -5.69 -7.12
C TYR A 155 8.05 -5.37 -8.28
N ALA A 156 8.51 -5.66 -9.49
CA ALA A 156 7.90 -5.20 -10.73
C ALA A 156 7.15 -6.32 -11.45
N SER A 157 6.02 -6.00 -12.10
CA SER A 157 5.31 -6.90 -13.00
C SER A 157 5.27 -6.37 -14.42
N ALA A 158 5.66 -7.20 -15.38
CA ALA A 158 5.60 -6.94 -16.82
C ALA A 158 4.90 -8.08 -17.56
N ARG A 159 4.28 -7.81 -18.71
CA ARG A 159 3.53 -8.79 -19.50
C ARG A 159 4.39 -9.35 -20.62
N ASN A 160 4.52 -10.68 -20.67
CA ASN A 160 5.13 -11.40 -21.78
C ASN A 160 4.20 -11.44 -23.01
N ALA A 161 4.75 -11.86 -24.15
CA ALA A 161 3.99 -11.99 -25.42
C ALA A 161 2.87 -13.04 -25.35
N ASP A 162 3.00 -14.07 -24.50
CA ASP A 162 1.99 -15.10 -24.23
C ASP A 162 0.96 -14.70 -23.18
N ASP A 163 0.90 -13.41 -22.83
CA ASP A 163 0.02 -12.84 -21.82
C ASP A 163 0.30 -13.31 -20.37
N SER A 164 1.37 -14.05 -20.14
CA SER A 164 1.83 -14.34 -18.77
C SER A 164 2.44 -13.09 -18.12
N ALA A 165 2.35 -13.00 -16.79
CA ALA A 165 2.96 -11.91 -16.02
C ALA A 165 4.30 -12.33 -15.42
N LEU A 166 5.37 -11.71 -15.89
CA LEU A 166 6.69 -11.77 -15.29
C LEU A 166 6.70 -10.92 -14.01
N TRP A 167 7.23 -11.46 -12.92
CA TRP A 167 7.51 -10.73 -11.69
C TRP A 167 8.99 -10.80 -11.37
N ALA A 168 9.62 -9.65 -11.16
CA ALA A 168 11.06 -9.58 -10.91
C ALA A 168 11.42 -8.52 -9.87
N PHE A 169 12.58 -8.70 -9.24
CA PHE A 169 13.21 -7.72 -8.36
C PHE A 169 14.21 -6.88 -9.15
N LEU A 170 14.04 -5.56 -9.15
CA LEU A 170 14.90 -4.59 -9.83
C LEU A 170 15.51 -3.66 -8.79
N ASP A 171 16.68 -3.09 -9.08
CA ASP A 171 17.22 -2.03 -8.25
C ASP A 171 16.43 -0.73 -8.50
N ALA A 172 16.03 -0.01 -7.43
CA ALA A 172 15.29 1.24 -7.54
C ALA A 172 16.26 2.42 -7.75
N VAL A 173 16.97 2.40 -8.89
CA VAL A 173 18.01 3.37 -9.25
C VAL A 173 17.80 3.83 -10.68
N GLU A 174 17.82 5.15 -10.89
CA GLU A 174 17.77 5.73 -12.23
C GLU A 174 19.05 5.45 -13.02
N GLY A 175 18.91 5.33 -14.33
CA GLY A 175 19.98 5.10 -15.28
C GLY A 175 19.50 5.25 -16.71
N ASP A 176 20.30 4.88 -17.68
CA ASP A 176 20.00 5.08 -19.11
C ASP A 176 18.71 4.38 -19.57
N THR A 177 18.38 3.26 -18.93
CA THR A 177 17.24 2.41 -19.30
C THR A 177 16.09 2.43 -18.30
N LEU A 178 16.21 3.15 -17.17
CA LEU A 178 15.19 3.35 -16.17
C LEU A 178 15.17 4.80 -15.73
N ARG A 179 14.07 5.50 -15.98
CA ARG A 179 13.87 6.91 -15.62
C ARG A 179 12.61 7.06 -14.79
N VAL A 180 12.54 8.14 -13.99
CA VAL A 180 11.34 8.45 -13.21
C VAL A 180 10.80 9.83 -13.52
N GLU A 181 9.49 9.94 -13.40
CA GLU A 181 8.75 11.19 -13.53
C GLU A 181 7.93 11.40 -12.26
N PRO A 182 8.16 12.49 -11.51
CA PRO A 182 7.38 12.78 -10.31
C PRO A 182 5.88 12.92 -10.62
N VAL A 183 5.05 12.47 -9.68
CA VAL A 183 3.58 12.64 -9.74
C VAL A 183 3.17 13.60 -8.64
N GLU A 184 2.61 14.74 -9.01
CA GLU A 184 2.07 15.70 -8.06
C GLU A 184 0.70 15.23 -7.55
N MET A 185 0.56 15.15 -6.23
CA MET A 185 -0.65 14.65 -5.58
C MET A 185 -1.16 15.60 -4.51
N VAL A 186 -2.47 15.77 -4.42
CA VAL A 186 -3.13 16.60 -3.39
C VAL A 186 -3.13 15.93 -2.01
N ALA A 187 -2.90 14.63 -1.96
CA ALA A 187 -2.84 13.85 -0.72
C ALA A 187 -1.64 12.90 -0.78
N VAL A 188 -1.12 12.53 0.36
CA VAL A 188 0.04 11.64 0.51
C VAL A 188 1.26 12.06 -0.34
N ALA A 189 1.43 13.36 -0.60
CA ALA A 189 2.46 13.91 -1.49
C ALA A 189 3.88 13.49 -1.07
N ALA A 190 4.15 13.45 0.24
CA ALA A 190 5.43 12.99 0.77
C ALA A 190 5.70 11.49 0.56
N SER A 191 4.76 10.73 -0.02
CA SER A 191 4.99 9.34 -0.43
C SER A 191 6.01 9.18 -1.55
N ARG A 192 6.42 10.29 -2.20
CA ARG A 192 7.36 10.30 -3.33
C ARG A 192 6.92 9.29 -4.41
N THR A 193 5.63 9.32 -4.77
CA THR A 193 5.10 8.50 -5.85
C THR A 193 5.55 9.04 -7.19
N VAL A 194 6.01 8.15 -8.06
CA VAL A 194 6.54 8.47 -9.40
C VAL A 194 5.93 7.57 -10.47
N ARG A 195 6.02 7.97 -11.70
CA ARG A 195 5.94 7.09 -12.88
C ARG A 195 7.35 6.60 -13.19
N VAL A 196 7.53 5.29 -13.33
CA VAL A 196 8.80 4.68 -13.75
C VAL A 196 8.68 4.27 -15.21
N VAL A 197 9.60 4.74 -16.03
CA VAL A 197 9.68 4.45 -17.47
C VAL A 197 10.87 3.53 -17.72
N PHE A 198 10.62 2.44 -18.43
CA PHE A 198 11.60 1.43 -18.83
C PHE A 198 11.82 1.51 -20.34
N ASP A 199 13.08 1.62 -20.77
CA ASP A 199 13.51 1.62 -22.14
C ASP A 199 14.51 0.45 -22.35
N ARG A 200 14.00 -0.69 -22.81
CA ARG A 200 14.76 -1.93 -22.97
C ARG A 200 15.60 -2.29 -21.73
N HIS A 201 15.04 -2.07 -20.55
CA HIS A 201 15.73 -2.31 -19.27
C HIS A 201 15.96 -3.81 -19.07
N PHE A 202 17.23 -4.22 -18.98
CA PHE A 202 17.60 -5.63 -18.87
C PHE A 202 17.40 -6.14 -17.43
N VAL A 203 16.68 -7.25 -17.32
CA VAL A 203 16.45 -7.98 -16.07
C VAL A 203 17.03 -9.38 -16.20
N PRO A 204 18.12 -9.72 -15.50
CA PRO A 204 18.70 -11.05 -15.56
C PRO A 204 17.78 -12.11 -14.93
N THR A 205 17.88 -13.34 -15.41
CA THR A 205 17.00 -14.46 -15.02
C THR A 205 16.99 -14.69 -13.49
N GLU A 206 18.11 -14.50 -12.80
CA GLU A 206 18.21 -14.69 -11.35
C GLU A 206 17.43 -13.64 -10.52
N ARG A 207 17.00 -12.54 -11.16
CA ARG A 207 16.11 -11.52 -10.56
C ARG A 207 14.63 -11.85 -10.73
N VAL A 208 14.28 -12.78 -11.61
CA VAL A 208 12.90 -13.22 -11.85
C VAL A 208 12.41 -14.02 -10.63
N ALA A 209 11.35 -13.54 -10.01
CA ALA A 209 10.76 -14.18 -8.84
C ALA A 209 9.67 -15.20 -9.20
N ALA A 210 8.88 -14.90 -10.24
CA ALA A 210 7.80 -15.75 -10.73
C ALA A 210 7.37 -15.36 -12.14
N VAL A 211 6.81 -16.33 -12.86
CA VAL A 211 6.00 -16.12 -14.07
C VAL A 211 4.62 -16.69 -13.81
N GLN A 212 3.59 -15.85 -13.89
CA GLN A 212 2.21 -16.23 -13.60
C GLN A 212 1.39 -16.27 -14.88
N ARG A 213 0.66 -17.37 -15.09
CA ARG A 213 -0.28 -17.50 -16.20
C ARG A 213 -1.47 -16.54 -16.06
N PRO A 214 -2.14 -16.17 -17.17
CA PRO A 214 -3.29 -15.24 -17.16
C PRO A 214 -4.39 -15.64 -16.18
N GLU A 215 -4.71 -16.94 -16.07
CA GLU A 215 -5.77 -17.44 -15.18
C GLU A 215 -5.46 -17.17 -13.70
N ARG A 216 -4.18 -17.03 -13.35
CA ARG A 216 -3.75 -16.80 -11.96
C ARG A 216 -3.67 -15.32 -11.63
N TRP A 217 -3.02 -14.51 -12.46
CA TRP A 217 -2.84 -13.09 -12.14
C TRP A 217 -4.12 -12.26 -12.33
N SER A 218 -5.09 -12.74 -13.14
CA SER A 218 -6.38 -12.07 -13.34
C SER A 218 -7.40 -12.33 -12.21
N GLN A 219 -7.13 -13.29 -11.32
CA GLN A 219 -8.05 -13.59 -10.22
C GLN A 219 -8.12 -12.47 -9.19
N PRO A 220 -9.31 -12.21 -8.62
CA PRO A 220 -9.45 -11.26 -7.51
C PRO A 220 -8.61 -11.69 -6.32
N ASP A 221 -7.76 -10.80 -5.82
CA ASP A 221 -7.02 -11.02 -4.59
C ASP A 221 -7.77 -10.37 -3.40
N ALA A 222 -8.64 -11.13 -2.78
CA ALA A 222 -9.40 -10.70 -1.61
C ALA A 222 -8.47 -10.36 -0.42
N GLY A 223 -7.31 -11.01 -0.32
CA GLY A 223 -6.33 -10.72 0.73
C GLY A 223 -5.75 -9.32 0.61
N THR A 224 -5.33 -8.94 -0.58
CA THR A 224 -4.83 -7.58 -0.87
C THR A 224 -5.94 -6.53 -0.67
N LEU A 225 -7.18 -6.80 -1.09
CA LEU A 225 -8.29 -5.87 -0.89
C LEU A 225 -8.59 -5.66 0.60
N ARG A 226 -8.56 -6.75 1.41
CA ARG A 226 -8.73 -6.65 2.87
C ARG A 226 -7.61 -5.81 3.49
N PHE A 227 -6.38 -6.02 3.08
CA PHE A 227 -5.21 -5.30 3.58
C PHE A 227 -5.28 -3.80 3.25
N ASN A 228 -5.63 -3.47 2.00
CA ASN A 228 -5.85 -2.10 1.56
C ASN A 228 -7.04 -1.43 2.27
N GLY A 229 -8.08 -2.18 2.62
CA GLY A 229 -9.21 -1.71 3.42
C GLY A 229 -8.79 -1.21 4.80
N SER A 230 -7.72 -1.76 5.37
CA SER A 230 -7.20 -1.34 6.67
C SER A 230 -6.67 0.09 6.66
N LEU A 231 -6.14 0.59 5.53
CA LEU A 231 -5.73 2.00 5.40
C LEU A 231 -6.93 2.93 5.57
N ALA A 232 -8.06 2.60 4.94
CA ALA A 232 -9.29 3.39 5.05
C ALA A 232 -9.87 3.34 6.47
N LEU A 233 -9.89 2.16 7.09
CA LEU A 233 -10.31 2.03 8.49
C LEU A 233 -9.40 2.81 9.45
N GLY A 234 -8.10 2.92 9.17
CA GLY A 234 -7.17 3.71 9.97
C GLY A 234 -7.50 5.20 9.96
N VAL A 235 -7.76 5.77 8.78
CA VAL A 235 -8.20 7.17 8.66
C VAL A 235 -9.56 7.38 9.33
N ALA A 236 -10.54 6.49 9.11
CA ALA A 236 -11.84 6.54 9.79
C ALA A 236 -11.71 6.47 11.31
N ASN A 237 -10.83 5.59 11.81
CA ASN A 237 -10.53 5.44 13.24
C ASN A 237 -9.97 6.74 13.84
N ARG A 238 -9.00 7.38 13.17
CA ARG A 238 -8.46 8.66 13.63
C ARG A 238 -9.52 9.74 13.68
N CYS A 239 -10.32 9.87 12.64
CA CYS A 239 -11.41 10.84 12.60
C CYS A 239 -12.43 10.59 13.72
N SER A 240 -12.86 9.34 13.92
CA SER A 240 -13.80 8.96 14.98
C SER A 240 -13.28 9.29 16.38
N ARG A 241 -11.98 9.09 16.61
CA ARG A 241 -11.33 9.45 17.89
C ARG A 241 -11.24 10.95 18.13
N LEU A 242 -11.04 11.75 17.06
CA LEU A 242 -10.95 13.21 17.16
C LEU A 242 -12.33 13.87 17.31
N VAL A 243 -13.38 13.28 16.71
CA VAL A 243 -14.77 13.73 16.91
C VAL A 243 -15.33 13.25 18.25
N ASP A 244 -14.77 12.16 18.79
CA ASP A 244 -15.24 11.45 19.99
C ASP A 244 -16.70 10.96 19.90
N ASP A 245 -17.06 10.40 18.73
CA ASP A 245 -18.42 9.95 18.42
C ASP A 245 -18.56 8.43 18.53
N GLY A 246 -19.51 7.97 19.37
CA GLY A 246 -19.78 6.55 19.60
C GLY A 246 -20.41 5.86 18.40
N ALA A 247 -21.24 6.57 17.60
CA ALA A 247 -21.89 5.99 16.43
C ALA A 247 -20.86 5.75 15.31
N LEU A 248 -19.90 6.66 15.11
CA LEU A 248 -18.79 6.42 14.19
C LEU A 248 -17.92 5.23 14.61
N ARG A 249 -17.67 5.06 15.91
CA ARG A 249 -16.95 3.88 16.43
C ARG A 249 -17.70 2.58 16.14
N ALA A 250 -19.01 2.54 16.37
CA ALA A 250 -19.82 1.36 16.06
C ALA A 250 -19.83 1.04 14.55
N GLN A 251 -19.91 2.05 13.68
CA GLN A 251 -19.83 1.86 12.23
C GLN A 251 -18.44 1.35 11.80
N LEU A 252 -17.37 1.83 12.42
CA LEU A 252 -16.00 1.35 12.18
C LEU A 252 -15.86 -0.14 12.54
N ASP A 253 -16.41 -0.56 13.68
CA ASP A 253 -16.37 -1.96 14.12
C ASP A 253 -17.20 -2.85 13.19
N ALA A 254 -18.38 -2.41 12.78
CA ALA A 254 -19.22 -3.12 11.81
C ALA A 254 -18.54 -3.26 10.44
N CYS A 255 -17.92 -2.18 9.93
CA CYS A 255 -17.21 -2.19 8.66
C CYS A 255 -15.98 -3.12 8.71
N ARG A 256 -15.25 -3.14 9.81
CA ARG A 256 -14.15 -4.05 10.06
C ARG A 256 -14.60 -5.51 10.06
N ALA A 257 -15.70 -5.81 10.77
CA ALA A 257 -16.28 -7.16 10.81
C ALA A 257 -16.73 -7.62 9.40
N ALA A 258 -17.33 -6.72 8.61
CA ALA A 258 -17.71 -7.01 7.23
C ALA A 258 -16.50 -7.33 6.34
N LEU A 259 -15.41 -6.58 6.44
CA LEU A 259 -14.16 -6.88 5.73
C LEU A 259 -13.52 -8.20 6.19
N ASP A 260 -13.58 -8.51 7.48
CA ASP A 260 -12.98 -9.74 8.04
C ASP A 260 -13.80 -11.00 7.72
N GLY A 261 -15.08 -10.85 7.45
CA GLY A 261 -16.01 -11.92 7.10
C GLY A 261 -16.31 -12.07 5.61
N ALA A 262 -15.85 -11.13 4.78
CA ALA A 262 -16.16 -11.13 3.36
C ALA A 262 -15.49 -12.31 2.62
N ASP A 263 -16.30 -13.01 1.82
CA ASP A 263 -15.81 -13.92 0.80
C ASP A 263 -15.25 -13.16 -0.42
N PRO A 264 -14.66 -13.83 -1.42
CA PRO A 264 -14.12 -13.14 -2.59
C PRO A 264 -15.10 -12.26 -3.34
N ALA A 265 -16.39 -12.61 -3.38
CA ALA A 265 -17.44 -11.82 -4.05
C ALA A 265 -17.90 -10.63 -3.20
N GLY A 266 -17.99 -10.79 -1.89
CA GLY A 266 -18.33 -9.74 -0.93
C GLY A 266 -17.19 -8.75 -0.63
N MET A 267 -15.95 -9.09 -0.97
CA MET A 267 -14.79 -8.25 -0.65
C MET A 267 -14.80 -6.88 -1.36
N PRO A 268 -15.13 -6.75 -2.66
CA PRO A 268 -15.18 -5.44 -3.31
C PRO A 268 -16.20 -4.47 -2.68
N PRO A 269 -17.48 -4.85 -2.41
CA PRO A 269 -18.41 -3.97 -1.73
C PRO A 269 -18.01 -3.66 -0.27
N ALA A 270 -17.39 -4.59 0.46
CA ALA A 270 -16.86 -4.33 1.80
C ALA A 270 -15.68 -3.34 1.76
N ARG A 271 -14.79 -3.45 0.76
CA ARG A 271 -13.70 -2.49 0.53
C ARG A 271 -14.23 -1.10 0.17
N ALA A 272 -15.29 -1.03 -0.66
CA ALA A 272 -15.96 0.22 -1.01
C ALA A 272 -16.56 0.88 0.24
N ALA A 273 -17.23 0.11 1.10
CA ALA A 273 -17.80 0.60 2.35
C ALA A 273 -16.75 1.20 3.30
N ALA A 274 -15.55 0.60 3.37
CA ALA A 274 -14.46 1.15 4.18
C ALA A 274 -13.95 2.51 3.65
N SER A 275 -13.85 2.66 2.33
CA SER A 275 -13.45 3.95 1.72
C SER A 275 -14.51 5.04 1.94
N GLU A 276 -15.77 4.70 1.76
CA GLU A 276 -16.90 5.62 2.00
C GLU A 276 -16.99 6.02 3.48
N LEU A 277 -16.78 5.08 4.41
CA LEU A 277 -16.74 5.38 5.84
C LEU A 277 -15.60 6.34 6.18
N ALA A 278 -14.42 6.18 5.58
CA ALA A 278 -13.31 7.10 5.79
C ALA A 278 -13.67 8.54 5.35
N LEU A 279 -14.33 8.67 4.19
CA LEU A 279 -14.79 9.98 3.70
C LEU A 279 -15.83 10.60 4.64
N ARG A 280 -16.83 9.84 5.07
CA ARG A 280 -17.87 10.35 5.99
C ARG A 280 -17.30 10.74 7.36
N ALA A 281 -16.38 9.93 7.89
CA ALA A 281 -15.71 10.23 9.17
C ALA A 281 -14.85 11.50 9.07
N ALA A 282 -14.15 11.70 7.94
CA ALA A 282 -13.37 12.92 7.70
C ALA A 282 -14.28 14.15 7.52
N ALA A 283 -15.43 14.00 6.83
CA ALA A 283 -16.42 15.05 6.70
C ALA A 283 -17.03 15.44 8.07
N ALA A 284 -17.36 14.46 8.90
CA ALA A 284 -17.84 14.70 10.26
C ALA A 284 -16.81 15.47 11.10
N LEU A 285 -15.52 15.09 10.99
CA LEU A 285 -14.44 15.80 11.67
C LEU A 285 -14.33 17.26 11.16
N ALA A 286 -14.44 17.48 9.85
CA ALA A 286 -14.37 18.84 9.30
C ALA A 286 -15.51 19.71 9.84
N VAL A 287 -16.75 19.18 9.89
CA VAL A 287 -17.92 19.88 10.47
C VAL A 287 -17.71 20.15 11.97
N ALA A 288 -17.24 19.16 12.73
CA ALA A 288 -16.97 19.32 14.17
C ALA A 288 -15.85 20.34 14.45
N THR A 289 -14.87 20.46 13.56
CA THR A 289 -13.76 21.43 13.66
C THR A 289 -14.21 22.86 13.27
N GLY A 290 -15.25 22.97 12.46
CA GLY A 290 -15.77 24.25 11.96
C GLY A 290 -14.82 24.91 10.95
N SER A 291 -14.85 26.25 10.84
CA SER A 291 -14.09 27.00 9.83
C SER A 291 -12.58 26.75 9.83
N ARG A 292 -12.01 26.33 10.94
CA ARG A 292 -10.58 25.98 11.05
C ARG A 292 -10.21 24.71 10.26
N ALA A 293 -11.20 23.91 9.88
CA ALA A 293 -10.98 22.67 9.13
C ALA A 293 -10.32 22.88 7.75
N VAL A 294 -10.40 24.10 7.19
CA VAL A 294 -9.81 24.43 5.88
C VAL A 294 -8.40 25.03 5.97
N LEU A 295 -7.87 25.23 7.18
CA LEU A 295 -6.51 25.76 7.36
C LEU A 295 -5.47 24.65 7.09
N LEU A 296 -4.38 24.99 6.40
CA LEU A 296 -3.34 24.04 6.01
C LEU A 296 -2.65 23.37 7.18
N ASP A 297 -2.62 23.99 8.36
CA ASP A 297 -2.05 23.46 9.59
C ASP A 297 -3.04 22.62 10.43
N ASN A 298 -4.24 22.32 9.89
CA ASN A 298 -5.27 21.56 10.59
C ASN A 298 -5.38 20.11 10.09
N HIS A 299 -5.43 19.16 11.02
CA HIS A 299 -5.58 17.74 10.67
C HIS A 299 -6.88 17.42 9.92
N ALA A 300 -7.97 18.19 10.10
CA ALA A 300 -9.23 17.91 9.43
C ALA A 300 -9.09 17.97 7.90
N GLN A 301 -8.44 19.01 7.34
CA GLN A 301 -8.19 19.10 5.90
C GLN A 301 -7.24 17.99 5.41
N ARG A 302 -6.19 17.66 6.18
CA ARG A 302 -5.28 16.56 5.83
C ARG A 302 -6.02 15.23 5.73
N LEU A 303 -6.79 14.88 6.77
CA LEU A 303 -7.57 13.64 6.82
C LEU A 303 -8.67 13.60 5.73
N MET A 304 -9.25 14.75 5.35
CA MET A 304 -10.18 14.82 4.21
C MET A 304 -9.49 14.51 2.88
N ARG A 305 -8.31 15.05 2.63
CA ARG A 305 -7.51 14.74 1.42
C ARG A 305 -7.09 13.26 1.41
N GLU A 306 -6.65 12.73 2.54
CA GLU A 306 -6.32 11.31 2.72
C GLU A 306 -7.55 10.41 2.46
N ALA A 307 -8.73 10.77 2.95
CA ALA A 307 -9.97 10.04 2.67
C ALA A 307 -10.33 10.07 1.18
N THR A 308 -10.15 11.22 0.51
CA THR A 308 -10.34 11.33 -0.95
C THR A 308 -9.39 10.42 -1.72
N PHE A 309 -8.11 10.36 -1.32
CA PHE A 309 -7.14 9.42 -1.90
C PHE A 309 -7.61 7.96 -1.76
N LEU A 310 -8.16 7.60 -0.61
CA LEU A 310 -8.62 6.23 -0.32
C LEU A 310 -9.86 5.81 -1.11
N LEU A 311 -10.62 6.73 -1.69
CA LEU A 311 -11.69 6.41 -2.65
C LEU A 311 -11.14 5.82 -3.95
N VAL A 312 -9.94 6.27 -4.36
CA VAL A 312 -9.37 5.92 -5.67
C VAL A 312 -8.16 5.00 -5.58
N PHE A 313 -7.56 4.84 -4.40
CA PHE A 313 -6.43 3.94 -4.20
C PHE A 313 -6.82 2.48 -4.38
N GLY A 314 -6.13 1.79 -5.30
CA GLY A 314 -6.38 0.38 -5.62
C GLY A 314 -7.78 0.14 -6.22
N LEU A 315 -8.37 1.16 -6.82
CA LEU A 315 -9.70 1.11 -7.41
C LEU A 315 -9.75 0.13 -8.58
N ARG A 316 -10.66 -0.84 -8.50
CA ARG A 316 -11.00 -1.79 -9.56
C ARG A 316 -12.44 -1.55 -10.01
N PRO A 317 -12.87 -1.99 -11.22
CA PRO A 317 -14.21 -1.74 -11.73
C PRO A 317 -15.33 -2.08 -10.74
N ASN A 318 -15.29 -3.26 -10.12
CA ASN A 318 -16.28 -3.70 -9.15
C ASN A 318 -16.28 -2.89 -7.84
N ILE A 319 -15.13 -2.38 -7.40
CA ILE A 319 -15.04 -1.46 -6.24
C ILE A 319 -15.59 -0.09 -6.63
N ARG A 320 -15.25 0.41 -7.82
CA ARG A 320 -15.76 1.69 -8.34
C ARG A 320 -17.28 1.69 -8.41
N ASP A 321 -17.87 0.63 -8.98
CA ASP A 321 -19.31 0.55 -9.16
C ASP A 321 -20.03 0.48 -7.80
N ALA A 322 -19.49 -0.28 -6.85
CA ALA A 322 -20.00 -0.32 -5.48
C ALA A 322 -19.85 1.03 -4.75
N LEU A 323 -18.75 1.76 -4.95
CA LEU A 323 -18.54 3.10 -4.38
C LEU A 323 -19.51 4.12 -4.98
N LEU A 324 -19.66 4.15 -6.31
CA LEU A 324 -20.60 5.05 -6.96
C LEU A 324 -22.02 4.83 -6.46
N THR A 325 -22.47 3.57 -6.38
CA THR A 325 -23.77 3.25 -5.80
C THR A 325 -23.92 3.81 -4.38
N ARG A 326 -22.92 3.62 -3.51
CA ARG A 326 -22.98 4.12 -2.12
C ARG A 326 -22.97 5.66 -2.03
N LEU A 327 -22.21 6.32 -2.89
CA LEU A 327 -22.07 7.77 -2.86
C LEU A 327 -23.24 8.52 -3.52
N THR A 328 -23.99 7.84 -4.40
CA THR A 328 -25.11 8.45 -5.14
C THR A 328 -26.50 7.98 -4.67
N SER A 329 -26.56 6.94 -3.81
CA SER A 329 -27.82 6.55 -3.18
C SER A 329 -28.14 7.47 -2.01
N ALA A 330 -29.36 8.04 -2.00
CA ALA A 330 -29.87 8.90 -0.94
C ALA A 330 -30.10 8.13 0.37
#